data_dfaab3a18b53d735cc93a75e2bbe2abc
#
_entry.id   dfaab3a18b53d735cc93a75e2bbe2abc
#
_cell.length_a   1.000
_cell.length_b   1.000
_cell.length_c   1.000
_cell.angle_alpha   90.00
_cell.angle_beta   90.00
_cell.angle_gamma   90.00
#
_symmetry.space_group_name_H-M   'P 1'
#
loop_
_entity.id
_entity.type
_entity.pdbx_description
1 polymer ?
#
loop_
_entity_poly.entity_id
_entity_poly.type
_entity_poly.pdbx_seq_one_letter_code
_entity_poly.pdbx_strand_id
1 'polypeptide(L)'
;GALADRFGAAKVVLIGGVLYALGLLFMGLSDSAVTLSLSAGLLIGIGLSGTSFSVILGVVGRAVPPEKRSLGMGIASAAGSFGQFAMVPGTLGLIGWLGWSAALLALGCLVALIVPLVSMLKDKPLPVLGHEQTLSEALREACSHSGFWLLAFGFFVCGFQVVFIGVHLPAYLVDQHLPATVGTTVLALIGLFNIFGTYTAGWLGERMSKPRLLTGLYLLRAVVIALFLWAPVTTTTAYLFGMAMGFLWLSTVPLTNGTVATLFGVRNLSMLGGIVFLFHQLGSFLGGWLGGVVYDRTGSYDLIWQVAILLSLMAAALNWPVRETPVARLQTQMSAT
;
A
#
# COMPACT_ATOMS: atom_id res chain seq x y z
N GLY A 1 6.95 -7.84 9.00
CA GLY A 1 6.64 -9.14 8.37
C GLY A 1 7.28 -10.30 9.11
N ALA A 2 8.62 -10.39 9.16
CA ALA A 2 9.35 -11.53 9.77
C ALA A 2 8.93 -11.82 11.22
N LEU A 3 8.74 -10.78 12.04
CA LEU A 3 8.25 -10.95 13.42
C LEU A 3 6.83 -11.52 13.46
N ALA A 4 5.97 -11.14 12.51
CA ALA A 4 4.62 -11.65 12.42
C ALA A 4 4.58 -13.13 12.02
N ASP A 5 5.45 -13.55 11.08
CA ASP A 5 5.55 -14.95 10.68
C ASP A 5 6.17 -15.83 11.78
N ARG A 6 7.04 -15.26 12.63
CA ARG A 6 7.73 -16.00 13.71
C ARG A 6 6.94 -16.03 15.02
N PHE A 7 6.34 -14.92 15.44
CA PHE A 7 5.73 -14.77 16.76
C PHE A 7 4.20 -14.68 16.73
N GLY A 8 3.61 -14.70 15.54
CA GLY A 8 2.19 -14.52 15.28
C GLY A 8 1.82 -13.06 15.01
N ALA A 9 0.96 -12.86 14.03
CA ALA A 9 0.58 -11.53 13.57
C ALA A 9 -0.18 -10.73 14.63
N ALA A 10 -1.01 -11.37 15.45
CA ALA A 10 -1.80 -10.69 16.49
C ALA A 10 -0.91 -9.90 17.48
N LYS A 11 0.21 -10.49 17.93
CA LYS A 11 1.15 -9.80 18.83
C LYS A 11 1.81 -8.60 18.16
N VAL A 12 2.19 -8.74 16.91
CA VAL A 12 2.85 -7.67 16.14
C VAL A 12 1.88 -6.52 15.86
N VAL A 13 0.64 -6.84 15.49
CA VAL A 13 -0.41 -5.83 15.27
C VAL A 13 -0.78 -5.13 16.59
N LEU A 14 -0.84 -5.86 17.72
CA LEU A 14 -1.08 -5.27 19.03
C LEU A 14 -0.01 -4.24 19.40
N ILE A 15 1.26 -4.65 19.34
CA ILE A 15 2.39 -3.76 19.67
C ILE A 15 2.42 -2.57 18.70
N GLY A 16 2.24 -2.82 17.40
CA GLY A 16 2.18 -1.79 16.38
C GLY A 16 1.05 -0.80 16.61
N GLY A 17 -0.16 -1.29 16.92
CA GLY A 17 -1.32 -0.47 17.22
C GLY A 17 -1.14 0.41 18.46
N VAL A 18 -0.55 -0.13 19.54
CA VAL A 18 -0.23 0.64 20.75
C VAL A 18 0.79 1.75 20.44
N LEU A 19 1.89 1.41 19.73
CA LEU A 19 2.90 2.40 19.36
C LEU A 19 2.33 3.49 18.44
N TYR A 20 1.46 3.11 17.51
CA TYR A 20 0.81 4.07 16.62
C TYR A 20 -0.13 5.00 17.40
N ALA A 21 -0.96 4.47 18.29
CA ALA A 21 -1.84 5.28 19.14
C ALA A 21 -1.04 6.25 20.02
N LEU A 22 0.00 5.76 20.71
CA LEU A 22 0.90 6.58 21.52
C LEU A 22 1.60 7.65 20.68
N GLY A 23 2.04 7.29 19.46
CA GLY A 23 2.67 8.24 18.54
C GLY A 23 1.75 9.41 18.18
N LEU A 24 0.47 9.15 17.88
CA LEU A 24 -0.53 10.19 17.62
C LEU A 24 -0.81 11.06 18.86
N LEU A 25 -0.92 10.43 20.05
CA LEU A 25 -1.12 11.16 21.30
C LEU A 25 0.07 12.09 21.61
N PHE A 26 1.30 11.59 21.54
CA PHE A 26 2.49 12.41 21.75
C PHE A 26 2.67 13.48 20.66
N MET A 27 2.30 13.18 19.41
CA MET A 27 2.30 14.15 18.34
C MET A 27 1.32 15.29 18.62
N GLY A 28 0.12 15.00 19.13
CA GLY A 28 -0.88 16.00 19.51
C GLY A 28 -0.47 16.86 20.71
N LEU A 29 0.42 16.36 21.57
CA LEU A 29 0.96 17.06 22.74
C LEU A 29 2.34 17.68 22.49
N SER A 30 2.90 17.55 21.28
CA SER A 30 4.24 18.06 20.98
C SER A 30 4.30 19.59 20.96
N ASP A 31 5.34 20.13 21.59
CA ASP A 31 5.66 21.55 21.69
C ASP A 31 6.98 21.93 20.99
N SER A 32 7.68 20.96 20.45
CA SER A 32 8.98 21.15 19.79
C SER A 32 9.12 20.30 18.52
N ALA A 33 10.00 20.73 17.61
CA ALA A 33 10.32 19.97 16.40
C ALA A 33 10.90 18.59 16.71
N VAL A 34 11.62 18.43 17.82
CA VAL A 34 12.20 17.14 18.25
C VAL A 34 11.11 16.19 18.71
N THR A 35 10.22 16.62 19.59
CA THR A 35 9.10 15.79 20.08
C THR A 35 8.16 15.41 18.94
N LEU A 36 7.89 16.33 18.01
CA LEU A 36 7.12 16.08 16.80
C LEU A 36 7.80 15.02 15.91
N SER A 37 9.10 15.16 15.67
CA SER A 37 9.85 14.21 14.83
C SER A 37 9.95 12.82 15.45
N LEU A 38 10.13 12.72 16.77
CA LEU A 38 10.18 11.44 17.47
C LEU A 38 8.80 10.75 17.49
N SER A 39 7.73 11.49 17.73
CA SER A 39 6.38 10.92 17.76
C SER A 39 5.90 10.54 16.35
N ALA A 40 6.00 11.44 15.38
CA ALA A 40 5.56 11.20 14.00
C ALA A 40 6.50 10.25 13.24
N GLY A 41 7.81 10.45 13.35
CA GLY A 41 8.80 9.66 12.61
C GLY A 41 9.04 8.30 13.22
N LEU A 42 9.40 8.22 14.51
CA LEU A 42 9.82 6.97 15.13
C LEU A 42 8.63 6.14 15.63
N LEU A 43 7.78 6.70 16.50
CA LEU A 43 6.70 5.92 17.10
C LEU A 43 5.62 5.52 16.09
N ILE A 44 5.13 6.48 15.31
CA ILE A 44 4.14 6.18 14.25
C ILE A 44 4.77 5.29 13.18
N GLY A 45 6.02 5.56 12.75
CA GLY A 45 6.70 4.75 11.74
C GLY A 45 6.85 3.28 12.16
N ILE A 46 7.29 3.00 13.39
CA ILE A 46 7.38 1.62 13.93
C ILE A 46 5.97 1.04 14.09
N GLY A 47 5.01 1.81 14.61
CA GLY A 47 3.62 1.39 14.76
C GLY A 47 3.00 0.95 13.43
N LEU A 48 3.12 1.76 12.38
CA LEU A 48 2.65 1.45 11.02
C LEU A 48 3.32 0.21 10.43
N SER A 49 4.60 -0.06 10.74
CA SER A 49 5.28 -1.26 10.27
C SER A 49 4.65 -2.55 10.83
N GLY A 50 4.14 -2.50 12.06
CA GLY A 50 3.44 -3.62 12.72
C GLY A 50 1.99 -3.80 12.24
N THR A 51 1.34 -2.74 11.78
CA THR A 51 -0.05 -2.74 11.28
C THR A 51 -0.14 -2.67 9.75
N SER A 52 0.97 -2.91 9.05
CA SER A 52 1.09 -2.79 7.61
C SER A 52 0.29 -3.83 6.82
N PHE A 53 0.03 -3.54 5.55
CA PHE A 53 -0.60 -4.49 4.63
C PHE A 53 0.13 -5.83 4.57
N SER A 54 1.47 -5.87 4.61
CA SER A 54 2.24 -7.12 4.56
C SER A 54 1.92 -8.06 5.72
N VAL A 55 1.69 -7.53 6.93
CA VAL A 55 1.29 -8.32 8.10
C VAL A 55 -0.13 -8.83 7.93
N ILE A 56 -1.07 -7.94 7.62
CA ILE A 56 -2.51 -8.30 7.48
C ILE A 56 -2.75 -9.25 6.31
N LEU A 57 -2.15 -8.99 5.15
CA LEU A 57 -2.29 -9.86 3.97
C LEU A 57 -1.61 -11.21 4.17
N GLY A 58 -0.56 -11.28 5.00
CA GLY A 58 0.01 -12.55 5.44
C GLY A 58 -1.00 -13.41 6.20
N VAL A 59 -1.75 -12.82 7.15
CA VAL A 59 -2.84 -13.52 7.86
C VAL A 59 -3.94 -13.94 6.90
N VAL A 60 -4.41 -13.04 6.04
CA VAL A 60 -5.44 -13.33 5.03
C VAL A 60 -4.99 -14.47 4.12
N GLY A 61 -3.72 -14.45 3.67
CA GLY A 61 -3.15 -15.50 2.82
C GLY A 61 -3.13 -16.88 3.47
N ARG A 62 -2.96 -16.95 4.80
CA ARG A 62 -3.02 -18.19 5.59
C ARG A 62 -4.43 -18.63 5.93
N ALA A 63 -5.34 -17.68 6.14
CA ALA A 63 -6.72 -17.96 6.57
C ALA A 63 -7.66 -18.36 5.43
N VAL A 64 -7.37 -17.92 4.20
CA VAL A 64 -8.24 -18.07 3.03
C VAL A 64 -7.73 -19.20 2.12
N PRO A 65 -8.63 -20.09 1.63
CA PRO A 65 -8.25 -21.13 0.67
C PRO A 65 -7.55 -20.57 -0.58
N PRO A 66 -6.65 -21.34 -1.22
CA PRO A 66 -5.86 -20.88 -2.37
C PRO A 66 -6.70 -20.26 -3.48
N GLU A 67 -7.87 -20.82 -3.77
CA GLU A 67 -8.78 -20.43 -4.86
C GLU A 67 -9.42 -19.05 -4.63
N LYS A 68 -9.56 -18.63 -3.35
CA LYS A 68 -10.18 -17.36 -2.95
C LYS A 68 -9.20 -16.36 -2.33
N ARG A 69 -7.91 -16.66 -2.37
CA ARG A 69 -6.87 -15.90 -1.67
C ARG A 69 -6.72 -14.50 -2.22
N SER A 70 -6.74 -14.35 -3.54
CA SER A 70 -6.62 -13.05 -4.21
C SER A 70 -7.82 -12.15 -3.87
N LEU A 71 -9.03 -12.71 -3.88
CA LEU A 71 -10.24 -11.98 -3.48
C LEU A 71 -10.19 -11.59 -2.01
N GLY A 72 -9.78 -12.50 -1.12
CA GLY A 72 -9.63 -12.21 0.31
C GLY A 72 -8.66 -11.04 0.57
N MET A 73 -7.53 -11.02 -0.14
CA MET A 73 -6.57 -9.90 -0.09
C MET A 73 -7.16 -8.61 -0.68
N GLY A 74 -7.96 -8.72 -1.76
CA GLY A 74 -8.68 -7.60 -2.36
C GLY A 74 -9.70 -6.98 -1.40
N ILE A 75 -10.48 -7.79 -0.68
CA ILE A 75 -11.46 -7.34 0.32
C ILE A 75 -10.74 -6.66 1.49
N ALA A 76 -9.63 -7.23 2.00
CA ALA A 76 -8.85 -6.61 3.06
C ALA A 76 -8.26 -5.26 2.63
N SER A 77 -7.81 -5.15 1.38
CA SER A 77 -7.31 -3.90 0.80
C SER A 77 -8.44 -2.88 0.61
N ALA A 78 -9.63 -3.32 0.20
CA ALA A 78 -10.82 -2.47 0.05
C ALA A 78 -11.26 -1.88 1.41
N ALA A 79 -11.17 -2.65 2.49
CA ALA A 79 -11.45 -2.15 3.84
C ALA A 79 -10.48 -1.02 4.25
N GLY A 80 -9.18 -1.17 3.92
CA GLY A 80 -8.20 -0.08 4.10
C GLY A 80 -8.53 1.16 3.27
N SER A 81 -9.01 0.97 2.04
CA SER A 81 -9.44 2.05 1.15
C SER A 81 -10.66 2.80 1.68
N PHE A 82 -11.61 2.08 2.28
CA PHE A 82 -12.74 2.70 2.98
C PHE A 82 -12.24 3.59 4.12
N GLY A 83 -11.22 3.13 4.88
CA GLY A 83 -10.56 3.96 5.88
C GLY A 83 -10.02 5.27 5.28
N GLN A 84 -9.32 5.23 4.16
CA GLN A 84 -8.83 6.43 3.47
C GLN A 84 -9.99 7.37 3.07
N PHE A 85 -11.04 6.83 2.46
CA PHE A 85 -12.22 7.60 2.06
C PHE A 85 -12.91 8.31 3.23
N ALA A 86 -13.07 7.62 4.36
CA ALA A 86 -13.74 8.17 5.53
C ALA A 86 -12.83 9.11 6.34
N MET A 87 -11.54 8.75 6.49
CA MET A 87 -10.63 9.45 7.39
C MET A 87 -10.07 10.75 6.80
N VAL A 88 -9.91 10.88 5.47
CA VAL A 88 -9.40 12.11 4.87
C VAL A 88 -10.34 13.28 5.14
N PRO A 89 -11.63 13.25 4.75
CA PRO A 89 -12.55 14.34 5.08
C PRO A 89 -12.87 14.40 6.58
N GLY A 90 -12.94 13.26 7.27
CA GLY A 90 -13.18 13.21 8.72
C GLY A 90 -12.10 13.91 9.52
N THR A 91 -10.82 13.69 9.19
CA THR A 91 -9.69 14.37 9.84
C THR A 91 -9.70 15.87 9.59
N LEU A 92 -10.00 16.30 8.36
CA LEU A 92 -10.12 17.73 8.05
C LEU A 92 -11.25 18.39 8.84
N GLY A 93 -12.40 17.71 8.95
CA GLY A 93 -13.50 18.15 9.79
C GLY A 93 -13.12 18.26 11.26
N LEU A 94 -12.43 17.26 11.80
CA LEU A 94 -11.93 17.28 13.19
C LEU A 94 -10.94 18.43 13.43
N ILE A 95 -10.01 18.65 12.52
CA ILE A 95 -9.04 19.77 12.61
C ILE A 95 -9.77 21.11 12.58
N GLY A 96 -10.75 21.26 11.71
CA GLY A 96 -11.56 22.48 11.61
C GLY A 96 -12.41 22.76 12.85
N TRP A 97 -12.88 21.72 13.54
CA TRP A 97 -13.73 21.85 14.72
C TRP A 97 -12.93 21.91 16.04
N LEU A 98 -11.91 21.07 16.22
CA LEU A 98 -11.18 20.91 17.48
C LEU A 98 -9.77 21.52 17.45
N GLY A 99 -9.27 21.92 16.29
CA GLY A 99 -7.87 22.23 16.08
C GLY A 99 -7.01 20.97 15.89
N TRP A 100 -5.77 21.16 15.44
CA TRP A 100 -4.88 20.05 15.05
C TRP A 100 -4.51 19.12 16.21
N SER A 101 -4.20 19.68 17.39
CA SER A 101 -3.77 18.90 18.56
C SER A 101 -4.88 17.99 19.07
N ALA A 102 -6.08 18.53 19.33
CA ALA A 102 -7.20 17.74 19.81
C ALA A 102 -7.69 16.74 18.74
N ALA A 103 -7.60 17.06 17.46
CA ALA A 103 -7.88 16.11 16.38
C ALA A 103 -6.91 14.91 16.41
N LEU A 104 -5.60 15.14 16.63
CA LEU A 104 -4.63 14.05 16.77
C LEU A 104 -4.89 13.18 18.01
N LEU A 105 -5.29 13.78 19.13
CA LEU A 105 -5.68 13.03 20.33
C LEU A 105 -6.91 12.14 20.05
N ALA A 106 -7.93 12.68 19.37
CA ALA A 106 -9.11 11.92 18.97
C ALA A 106 -8.76 10.76 18.02
N LEU A 107 -7.87 11.00 17.04
CA LEU A 107 -7.35 9.96 16.14
C LEU A 107 -6.54 8.91 16.90
N GLY A 108 -5.74 9.30 17.89
CA GLY A 108 -5.02 8.38 18.76
C GLY A 108 -5.96 7.44 19.53
N CYS A 109 -7.05 7.98 20.08
CA CYS A 109 -8.11 7.17 20.70
C CYS A 109 -8.80 6.23 19.72
N LEU A 110 -9.05 6.68 18.48
CA LEU A 110 -9.62 5.83 17.43
C LEU A 110 -8.68 4.67 17.08
N VAL A 111 -7.38 4.96 16.89
CA VAL A 111 -6.36 3.93 16.60
C VAL A 111 -6.22 2.95 17.76
N ALA A 112 -6.40 3.39 19.01
CA ALA A 112 -6.37 2.50 20.18
C ALA A 112 -7.43 1.40 20.12
N LEU A 113 -8.51 1.55 19.32
CA LEU A 113 -9.49 0.48 19.09
C LEU A 113 -8.88 -0.75 18.38
N ILE A 114 -7.71 -0.63 17.78
CA ILE A 114 -6.97 -1.78 17.27
C ILE A 114 -6.70 -2.79 18.40
N VAL A 115 -6.44 -2.32 19.61
CA VAL A 115 -6.10 -3.17 20.77
C VAL A 115 -7.18 -4.21 21.08
N PRO A 116 -8.46 -3.86 21.30
CA PRO A 116 -9.51 -4.86 21.49
C PRO A 116 -9.81 -5.65 20.20
N LEU A 117 -9.70 -5.04 19.02
CA LEU A 117 -10.00 -5.71 17.76
C LEU A 117 -8.97 -6.81 17.40
N VAL A 118 -7.73 -6.69 17.87
CA VAL A 118 -6.69 -7.71 17.66
C VAL A 118 -7.08 -9.06 18.26
N SER A 119 -7.88 -9.10 19.33
CA SER A 119 -8.37 -10.36 19.91
C SER A 119 -9.20 -11.19 18.91
N MET A 120 -9.79 -10.53 17.91
CA MET A 120 -10.54 -11.19 16.83
C MET A 120 -9.65 -11.70 15.70
N LEU A 121 -8.37 -11.30 15.66
CA LEU A 121 -7.43 -11.72 14.63
C LEU A 121 -6.93 -13.15 14.90
N LYS A 122 -7.57 -14.12 14.26
CA LYS A 122 -7.21 -15.54 14.37
C LYS A 122 -6.16 -15.88 13.30
N ASP A 123 -4.89 -15.87 13.68
CA ASP A 123 -3.82 -16.39 12.84
C ASP A 123 -3.73 -17.92 13.05
N LYS A 124 -4.05 -18.69 12.01
CA LYS A 124 -4.03 -20.16 12.07
C LYS A 124 -2.59 -20.64 11.87
N PRO A 125 -2.03 -21.43 12.80
CA PRO A 125 -0.77 -22.12 12.55
C PRO A 125 -0.92 -23.01 11.32
N LEU A 126 0.04 -22.95 10.41
CA LEU A 126 0.08 -23.85 9.28
C LEU A 126 0.53 -25.24 9.73
N PRO A 127 -0.08 -26.32 9.21
CA PRO A 127 0.42 -27.68 9.46
C PRO A 127 1.88 -27.80 9.03
N VAL A 128 2.69 -28.42 9.87
CA VAL A 128 4.10 -28.73 9.55
C VAL A 128 4.11 -29.96 8.64
N LEU A 129 4.29 -29.74 7.36
CA LEU A 129 4.45 -30.81 6.37
C LEU A 129 5.94 -30.86 5.97
N GLY A 130 6.68 -31.83 6.53
CA GLY A 130 8.10 -32.03 6.21
C GLY A 130 9.07 -31.04 6.88
N HIS A 131 10.18 -30.75 6.20
CA HIS A 131 11.21 -29.84 6.71
C HIS A 131 10.68 -28.40 6.79
N GLU A 132 10.81 -27.80 7.98
CA GLU A 132 10.41 -26.42 8.20
C GLU A 132 11.40 -25.45 7.55
N GLN A 133 10.94 -24.74 6.51
CA GLN A 133 11.73 -23.66 5.92
C GLN A 133 11.96 -22.55 6.93
N THR A 134 13.19 -22.25 7.23
CA THR A 134 13.58 -21.11 8.08
C THR A 134 13.38 -19.78 7.35
N LEU A 135 13.29 -18.67 8.10
CA LEU A 135 13.21 -17.33 7.51
C LEU A 135 14.40 -17.01 6.58
N SER A 136 15.61 -17.51 6.95
CA SER A 136 16.82 -17.32 6.14
C SER A 136 16.76 -18.08 4.82
N GLU A 137 16.27 -19.32 4.84
CA GLU A 137 16.09 -20.13 3.63
C GLU A 137 15.04 -19.50 2.70
N ALA A 138 13.91 -19.05 3.26
CA ALA A 138 12.87 -18.37 2.49
C ALA A 138 13.39 -17.09 1.83
N LEU A 139 14.19 -16.32 2.56
CA LEU A 139 14.83 -15.11 2.03
C LEU A 139 15.82 -15.45 0.91
N ARG A 140 16.67 -16.43 1.10
CA ARG A 140 17.64 -16.88 0.09
C ARG A 140 16.93 -17.38 -1.17
N GLU A 141 15.86 -18.19 -1.03
CA GLU A 141 15.04 -18.69 -2.13
C GLU A 141 14.42 -17.53 -2.91
N ALA A 142 13.79 -16.56 -2.23
CA ALA A 142 13.17 -15.40 -2.87
C ALA A 142 14.20 -14.49 -3.55
N CYS A 143 15.32 -14.19 -2.88
CA CYS A 143 16.37 -13.34 -3.45
C CYS A 143 17.07 -13.94 -4.67
N SER A 144 17.09 -15.28 -4.81
CA SER A 144 17.60 -15.96 -6.00
C SER A 144 16.62 -15.99 -7.18
N HIS A 145 15.36 -15.61 -6.94
CA HIS A 145 14.29 -15.68 -7.95
C HIS A 145 14.08 -14.31 -8.62
N SER A 146 14.33 -14.21 -9.93
CA SER A 146 14.21 -12.94 -10.68
C SER A 146 12.83 -12.31 -10.57
N GLY A 147 11.75 -13.11 -10.59
CA GLY A 147 10.38 -12.63 -10.44
C GLY A 147 10.11 -11.89 -9.13
N PHE A 148 10.82 -12.22 -8.04
CA PHE A 148 10.71 -11.51 -6.77
C PHE A 148 11.20 -10.06 -6.89
N TRP A 149 12.34 -9.86 -7.51
CA TRP A 149 12.90 -8.52 -7.72
C TRP A 149 12.10 -7.70 -8.72
N LEU A 150 11.63 -8.33 -9.79
CA LEU A 150 10.77 -7.67 -10.77
C LEU A 150 9.48 -7.15 -10.14
N LEU A 151 8.84 -7.95 -9.26
CA LEU A 151 7.67 -7.53 -8.48
C LEU A 151 8.03 -6.40 -7.50
N ALA A 152 9.16 -6.49 -6.79
CA ALA A 152 9.59 -5.50 -5.83
C ALA A 152 9.84 -4.14 -6.49
N PHE A 153 10.57 -4.12 -7.63
CA PHE A 153 10.81 -2.88 -8.40
C PHE A 153 9.53 -2.35 -9.07
N GLY A 154 8.65 -3.23 -9.55
CA GLY A 154 7.33 -2.80 -10.03
C GLY A 154 6.51 -2.13 -8.91
N PHE A 155 6.55 -2.69 -7.70
CA PHE A 155 5.80 -2.16 -6.57
C PHE A 155 6.42 -0.88 -5.98
N PHE A 156 7.72 -0.65 -6.16
CA PHE A 156 8.38 0.64 -5.91
C PHE A 156 7.68 1.77 -6.67
N VAL A 157 7.35 1.56 -7.96
CA VAL A 157 6.65 2.55 -8.78
C VAL A 157 5.27 2.87 -8.22
N CYS A 158 4.55 1.86 -7.70
CA CYS A 158 3.28 2.09 -7.03
C CYS A 158 3.45 3.08 -5.87
N GLY A 159 4.43 2.84 -5.00
CA GLY A 159 4.71 3.72 -3.86
C GLY A 159 5.04 5.15 -4.28
N PHE A 160 5.91 5.29 -5.28
CA PHE A 160 6.27 6.60 -5.85
C PHE A 160 5.03 7.39 -6.26
N GLN A 161 4.16 6.79 -7.07
CA GLN A 161 2.96 7.46 -7.59
C GLN A 161 1.94 7.77 -6.51
N VAL A 162 1.72 6.83 -5.59
CA VAL A 162 0.75 7.00 -4.49
C VAL A 162 1.12 8.19 -3.62
N VAL A 163 2.37 8.31 -3.22
CA VAL A 163 2.76 9.43 -2.34
C VAL A 163 2.97 10.72 -3.13
N PHE A 164 3.54 10.67 -4.33
CA PHE A 164 3.64 11.85 -5.19
C PHE A 164 2.25 12.47 -5.41
N ILE A 165 1.28 11.69 -5.89
CA ILE A 165 -0.08 12.19 -6.17
C ILE A 165 -0.77 12.60 -4.87
N GLY A 166 -0.69 11.76 -3.82
CA GLY A 166 -1.36 12.05 -2.54
C GLY A 166 -0.91 13.35 -1.87
N VAL A 167 0.36 13.68 -2.00
CA VAL A 167 0.96 14.87 -1.36
C VAL A 167 0.89 16.10 -2.27
N HIS A 168 1.23 15.95 -3.55
CA HIS A 168 1.45 17.10 -4.43
C HIS A 168 0.26 17.45 -5.32
N LEU A 169 -0.68 16.53 -5.57
CA LEU A 169 -1.86 16.84 -6.40
C LEU A 169 -2.71 17.98 -5.85
N PRO A 170 -3.00 18.08 -4.52
CA PRO A 170 -3.77 19.21 -4.00
C PRO A 170 -3.08 20.57 -4.28
N ALA A 171 -1.75 20.63 -4.07
CA ALA A 171 -0.98 21.84 -4.35
C ALA A 171 -0.96 22.16 -5.86
N TYR A 172 -0.72 21.15 -6.70
CA TYR A 172 -0.78 21.29 -8.15
C TYR A 172 -2.13 21.87 -8.64
N LEU A 173 -3.26 21.40 -8.09
CA LEU A 173 -4.58 21.92 -8.47
C LEU A 173 -4.79 23.38 -8.03
N VAL A 174 -4.23 23.77 -6.88
CA VAL A 174 -4.25 25.18 -6.43
C VAL A 174 -3.40 26.07 -7.36
N ASP A 175 -2.23 25.59 -7.80
CA ASP A 175 -1.38 26.29 -8.76
C ASP A 175 -2.08 26.46 -10.12
N GLN A 176 -2.99 25.55 -10.46
CA GLN A 176 -3.88 25.65 -11.63
C GLN A 176 -5.15 26.50 -11.36
N HIS A 177 -5.12 27.32 -10.32
CA HIS A 177 -6.21 28.22 -9.92
C HIS A 177 -7.54 27.54 -9.53
N LEU A 178 -7.50 26.26 -9.15
CA LEU A 178 -8.69 25.57 -8.64
C LEU A 178 -8.81 25.75 -7.11
N PRO A 179 -10.03 25.79 -6.57
CA PRO A 179 -10.22 25.84 -5.11
C PRO A 179 -9.58 24.66 -4.38
N ALA A 180 -9.01 24.89 -3.20
CA ALA A 180 -8.37 23.84 -2.39
C ALA A 180 -9.32 22.65 -2.07
N THR A 181 -10.64 22.92 -2.02
CA THR A 181 -11.69 21.90 -1.84
C THR A 181 -11.71 20.86 -2.96
N VAL A 182 -11.30 21.24 -4.18
CA VAL A 182 -11.20 20.30 -5.31
C VAL A 182 -10.14 19.24 -5.01
N GLY A 183 -8.96 19.63 -4.50
CA GLY A 183 -7.90 18.70 -4.13
C GLY A 183 -8.34 17.68 -3.07
N THR A 184 -9.01 18.16 -2.01
CA THR A 184 -9.57 17.28 -0.97
C THR A 184 -10.62 16.32 -1.54
N THR A 185 -11.50 16.80 -2.40
CA THR A 185 -12.53 15.96 -3.04
C THR A 185 -11.89 14.91 -3.94
N VAL A 186 -10.85 15.25 -4.70
CA VAL A 186 -10.12 14.29 -5.54
C VAL A 186 -9.50 13.18 -4.69
N LEU A 187 -8.85 13.52 -3.56
CA LEU A 187 -8.29 12.51 -2.66
C LEU A 187 -9.38 11.60 -2.05
N ALA A 188 -10.54 12.14 -1.71
CA ALA A 188 -11.67 11.35 -1.25
C ALA A 188 -12.21 10.43 -2.37
N LEU A 189 -12.33 10.92 -3.61
CA LEU A 189 -12.70 10.11 -4.77
C LEU A 189 -11.70 9.00 -5.03
N ILE A 190 -10.38 9.26 -4.91
CA ILE A 190 -9.35 8.23 -4.99
C ILE A 190 -9.63 7.14 -3.96
N GLY A 191 -9.88 7.48 -2.69
CA GLY A 191 -10.20 6.52 -1.64
C GLY A 191 -11.47 5.71 -1.94
N LEU A 192 -12.53 6.37 -2.40
CA LEU A 192 -13.80 5.72 -2.74
C LEU A 192 -13.64 4.73 -3.89
N PHE A 193 -13.06 5.15 -5.01
CA PHE A 193 -12.90 4.29 -6.19
C PHE A 193 -11.87 3.19 -5.97
N ASN A 194 -10.92 3.39 -5.04
CA ASN A 194 -9.97 2.36 -4.65
C ASN A 194 -10.65 1.14 -3.99
N ILE A 195 -11.79 1.32 -3.31
CA ILE A 195 -12.60 0.20 -2.78
C ILE A 195 -12.99 -0.75 -3.92
N PHE A 196 -13.56 -0.18 -4.98
CA PHE A 196 -13.99 -0.97 -6.15
C PHE A 196 -12.81 -1.56 -6.90
N GLY A 197 -11.73 -0.78 -7.06
CA GLY A 197 -10.53 -1.21 -7.76
C GLY A 197 -9.84 -2.39 -7.09
N THR A 198 -9.59 -2.33 -5.79
CA THR A 198 -8.93 -3.41 -5.05
C THR A 198 -9.78 -4.67 -4.98
N TYR A 199 -11.10 -4.53 -4.81
CA TYR A 199 -12.03 -5.67 -4.89
C TYR A 199 -11.98 -6.34 -6.27
N THR A 200 -12.11 -5.54 -7.34
CA THR A 200 -12.08 -6.02 -8.72
C THR A 200 -10.74 -6.68 -9.05
N ALA A 201 -9.62 -6.08 -8.64
CA ALA A 201 -8.30 -6.66 -8.84
C ALA A 201 -8.15 -8.01 -8.12
N GLY A 202 -8.63 -8.12 -6.88
CA GLY A 202 -8.66 -9.38 -6.14
C GLY A 202 -9.49 -10.44 -6.84
N TRP A 203 -10.68 -10.09 -7.32
CA TRP A 203 -11.59 -10.98 -8.04
C TRP A 203 -11.03 -11.44 -9.40
N LEU A 204 -10.43 -10.52 -10.17
CA LEU A 204 -9.76 -10.85 -11.43
C LEU A 204 -8.51 -11.71 -11.20
N GLY A 205 -7.77 -11.47 -10.11
CA GLY A 205 -6.55 -12.22 -9.77
C GLY A 205 -6.79 -13.71 -9.46
N GLU A 206 -8.04 -14.14 -9.27
CA GLU A 206 -8.41 -15.56 -9.17
C GLU A 206 -8.59 -16.21 -10.54
N ARG A 207 -8.90 -15.43 -11.57
CA ARG A 207 -9.29 -15.90 -12.89
C ARG A 207 -8.23 -15.69 -13.96
N MET A 208 -7.36 -14.72 -13.72
CA MET A 208 -6.36 -14.28 -14.68
C MET A 208 -4.97 -14.23 -14.03
N SER A 209 -3.94 -14.30 -14.84
CA SER A 209 -2.56 -14.13 -14.35
C SER A 209 -2.37 -12.77 -13.67
N LYS A 210 -1.99 -12.78 -12.39
CA LYS A 210 -1.77 -11.58 -11.57
C LYS A 210 -0.67 -10.68 -12.14
N PRO A 211 0.49 -11.20 -12.62
CA PRO A 211 1.49 -10.36 -13.27
C PRO A 211 0.99 -9.68 -14.54
N ARG A 212 0.16 -10.35 -15.35
CA ARG A 212 -0.46 -9.72 -16.53
C ARG A 212 -1.45 -8.63 -16.15
N LEU A 213 -2.23 -8.84 -15.08
CA LEU A 213 -3.11 -7.81 -14.52
C LEU A 213 -2.30 -6.62 -14.00
N LEU A 214 -1.17 -6.86 -13.29
CA LEU A 214 -0.25 -5.80 -12.86
C LEU A 214 0.28 -5.00 -14.05
N THR A 215 0.72 -5.68 -15.10
CA THR A 215 1.14 -5.00 -16.35
C THR A 215 0.05 -4.10 -16.90
N GLY A 216 -1.18 -4.61 -17.03
CA GLY A 216 -2.32 -3.83 -17.51
C GLY A 216 -2.64 -2.63 -16.61
N LEU A 217 -2.61 -2.81 -15.28
CA LEU A 217 -2.82 -1.73 -14.32
C LEU A 217 -1.78 -0.61 -14.48
N TYR A 218 -0.50 -0.94 -14.62
CA TYR A 218 0.54 0.07 -14.81
C TYR A 218 0.45 0.76 -16.17
N LEU A 219 0.09 0.05 -17.23
CA LEU A 219 -0.20 0.68 -18.53
C LEU A 219 -1.37 1.65 -18.45
N LEU A 220 -2.47 1.24 -17.82
CA LEU A 220 -3.62 2.11 -17.61
C LEU A 220 -3.28 3.34 -16.75
N ARG A 221 -2.42 3.20 -15.72
CA ARG A 221 -1.93 4.36 -14.96
C ARG A 221 -1.14 5.32 -15.84
N ALA A 222 -0.24 4.81 -16.70
CA ALA A 222 0.50 5.67 -17.64
C ALA A 222 -0.46 6.47 -18.51
N VAL A 223 -1.51 5.83 -19.04
CA VAL A 223 -2.52 6.49 -19.87
C VAL A 223 -3.31 7.53 -19.07
N VAL A 224 -3.79 7.18 -17.86
CA VAL A 224 -4.59 8.10 -17.02
C VAL A 224 -3.76 9.33 -16.64
N ILE A 225 -2.49 9.14 -16.23
CA ILE A 225 -1.59 10.25 -15.89
C ILE A 225 -1.29 11.10 -17.12
N ALA A 226 -1.02 10.49 -18.28
CA ALA A 226 -0.76 11.22 -19.54
C ALA A 226 -1.97 12.04 -19.98
N LEU A 227 -3.17 11.46 -19.94
CA LEU A 227 -4.41 12.18 -20.27
C LEU A 227 -4.64 13.36 -19.32
N PHE A 228 -4.37 13.21 -18.03
CA PHE A 228 -4.50 14.29 -17.06
C PHE A 228 -3.47 15.41 -17.28
N LEU A 229 -2.23 15.05 -17.61
CA LEU A 229 -1.16 16.03 -17.84
C LEU A 229 -1.41 16.88 -19.11
N TRP A 230 -1.98 16.29 -20.15
CA TRP A 230 -2.19 16.97 -21.44
C TRP A 230 -3.59 17.55 -21.62
N ALA A 231 -4.56 17.21 -20.76
CA ALA A 231 -5.88 17.81 -20.80
C ALA A 231 -5.90 19.16 -20.06
N PRO A 232 -6.82 20.08 -20.41
CA PRO A 232 -7.06 21.28 -19.64
C PRO A 232 -7.41 20.92 -18.19
N VAL A 233 -6.70 21.48 -17.21
CA VAL A 233 -6.94 21.23 -15.79
C VAL A 233 -8.18 22.00 -15.35
N THR A 234 -9.27 21.29 -15.14
CA THR A 234 -10.56 21.78 -14.66
C THR A 234 -11.04 20.95 -13.48
N THR A 235 -12.03 21.40 -12.76
CA THR A 235 -12.67 20.61 -11.69
C THR A 235 -13.14 19.26 -12.21
N THR A 236 -13.73 19.22 -13.40
CA THR A 236 -14.23 17.97 -14.01
C THR A 236 -13.09 17.01 -14.34
N THR A 237 -12.04 17.48 -15.01
CA THR A 237 -10.89 16.62 -15.35
C THR A 237 -10.14 16.14 -14.10
N ALA A 238 -10.06 16.95 -13.05
CA ALA A 238 -9.50 16.56 -11.77
C ALA A 238 -10.33 15.45 -11.09
N TYR A 239 -11.66 15.55 -11.10
CA TYR A 239 -12.52 14.51 -10.54
C TYR A 239 -12.47 13.22 -11.35
N LEU A 240 -12.50 13.29 -12.68
CA LEU A 240 -12.35 12.13 -13.56
C LEU A 240 -11.00 11.44 -13.34
N PHE A 241 -9.91 12.20 -13.21
CA PHE A 241 -8.61 11.69 -12.83
C PHE A 241 -8.65 10.97 -11.48
N GLY A 242 -9.25 11.61 -10.46
CA GLY A 242 -9.40 11.02 -9.13
C GLY A 242 -10.16 9.69 -9.14
N MET A 243 -11.24 9.59 -9.90
CA MET A 243 -12.03 8.37 -10.05
C MET A 243 -11.24 7.28 -10.78
N ALA A 244 -10.64 7.60 -11.93
CA ALA A 244 -9.87 6.64 -12.74
C ALA A 244 -8.61 6.17 -11.99
N MET A 245 -7.83 7.12 -11.44
CA MET A 245 -6.62 6.81 -10.68
C MET A 245 -6.95 6.06 -9.40
N GLY A 246 -8.08 6.41 -8.73
CA GLY A 246 -8.57 5.71 -7.54
C GLY A 246 -8.86 4.25 -7.82
N PHE A 247 -9.53 3.93 -8.91
CA PHE A 247 -9.78 2.54 -9.32
C PHE A 247 -8.48 1.74 -9.52
N LEU A 248 -7.42 2.39 -9.98
CA LEU A 248 -6.12 1.77 -10.19
C LEU A 248 -5.20 1.83 -8.94
N TRP A 249 -5.54 2.60 -7.91
CA TRP A 249 -4.69 3.09 -6.82
C TRP A 249 -3.91 1.98 -6.10
N LEU A 250 -4.57 1.20 -5.26
CA LEU A 250 -3.96 0.07 -4.56
C LEU A 250 -4.40 -1.29 -5.12
N SER A 251 -4.97 -1.32 -6.34
CA SER A 251 -5.33 -2.55 -7.05
C SER A 251 -4.13 -3.46 -7.29
N THR A 252 -2.92 -2.91 -7.25
CA THR A 252 -1.66 -3.66 -7.32
C THR A 252 -1.36 -4.46 -6.05
N VAL A 253 -1.88 -4.07 -4.88
CA VAL A 253 -1.55 -4.68 -3.58
C VAL A 253 -1.98 -6.16 -3.50
N PRO A 254 -3.27 -6.52 -3.76
CA PRO A 254 -3.70 -7.92 -3.70
C PRO A 254 -3.02 -8.78 -4.78
N LEU A 255 -2.76 -8.23 -5.95
CA LEU A 255 -2.12 -8.95 -7.05
C LEU A 255 -0.64 -9.22 -6.76
N THR A 256 0.10 -8.24 -6.24
CA THR A 256 1.52 -8.39 -5.88
C THR A 256 1.69 -9.42 -4.76
N ASN A 257 0.93 -9.28 -3.65
CA ASN A 257 1.01 -10.23 -2.55
C ASN A 257 0.46 -11.61 -2.94
N GLY A 258 -0.58 -11.66 -3.77
CA GLY A 258 -1.09 -12.89 -4.34
C GLY A 258 -0.05 -13.61 -5.21
N THR A 259 0.74 -12.89 -6.02
CA THR A 259 1.84 -13.45 -6.80
C THR A 259 2.94 -13.98 -5.89
N VAL A 260 3.34 -13.23 -4.86
CA VAL A 260 4.33 -13.70 -3.86
C VAL A 260 3.85 -14.98 -3.18
N ALA A 261 2.56 -15.04 -2.80
CA ALA A 261 1.95 -16.23 -2.20
C ALA A 261 1.94 -17.44 -3.15
N THR A 262 1.71 -17.21 -4.44
CA THR A 262 1.73 -18.27 -5.46
C THR A 262 3.16 -18.79 -5.67
N LEU A 263 4.16 -17.90 -5.75
CA LEU A 263 5.54 -18.28 -6.02
C LEU A 263 6.20 -19.02 -4.83
N PHE A 264 6.05 -18.48 -3.61
CA PHE A 264 6.85 -18.88 -2.44
C PHE A 264 6.02 -19.55 -1.34
N GLY A 265 4.69 -19.60 -1.49
CA GLY A 265 3.77 -20.11 -0.47
C GLY A 265 3.44 -19.05 0.58
N VAL A 266 2.58 -19.41 1.54
CA VAL A 266 2.00 -18.48 2.52
C VAL A 266 2.71 -18.48 3.88
N ARG A 267 3.63 -19.41 4.13
CA ARG A 267 4.29 -19.57 5.43
C ARG A 267 5.06 -18.31 5.84
N ASN A 268 5.91 -17.80 4.94
CA ASN A 268 6.75 -16.62 5.15
C ASN A 268 6.21 -15.40 4.36
N LEU A 269 4.89 -15.38 4.09
CA LEU A 269 4.27 -14.37 3.23
C LEU A 269 4.37 -12.95 3.81
N SER A 270 4.23 -12.80 5.14
CA SER A 270 4.35 -11.49 5.76
C SER A 270 5.78 -10.94 5.66
N MET A 271 6.79 -11.80 5.75
CA MET A 271 8.20 -11.39 5.56
C MET A 271 8.48 -11.02 4.11
N LEU A 272 8.17 -11.90 3.18
CA LEU A 272 8.46 -11.69 1.75
C LEU A 272 7.64 -10.52 1.18
N GLY A 273 6.34 -10.47 1.48
CA GLY A 273 5.49 -9.32 1.17
C GLY A 273 5.97 -8.04 1.83
N GLY A 274 6.53 -8.13 3.05
CA GLY A 274 7.14 -7.01 3.76
C GLY A 274 8.37 -6.44 3.06
N ILE A 275 9.21 -7.29 2.45
CA ILE A 275 10.36 -6.83 1.65
C ILE A 275 9.87 -6.13 0.38
N VAL A 276 8.92 -6.73 -0.34
CA VAL A 276 8.31 -6.09 -1.52
C VAL A 276 7.67 -4.75 -1.13
N PHE A 277 7.02 -4.69 0.04
CA PHE A 277 6.44 -3.45 0.57
C PHE A 277 7.50 -2.42 1.00
N LEU A 278 8.70 -2.85 1.41
CA LEU A 278 9.82 -1.93 1.66
C LEU A 278 10.21 -1.17 0.38
N PHE A 279 10.22 -1.84 -0.77
CA PHE A 279 10.45 -1.16 -2.05
C PHE A 279 9.36 -0.13 -2.36
N HIS A 280 8.10 -0.46 -2.07
CA HIS A 280 7.00 0.51 -2.15
C HIS A 280 7.28 1.74 -1.26
N GLN A 281 7.74 1.55 -0.03
CA GLN A 281 8.05 2.65 0.88
C GLN A 281 9.25 3.50 0.41
N LEU A 282 10.27 2.88 -0.19
CA LEU A 282 11.37 3.61 -0.82
C LEU A 282 10.86 4.46 -2.00
N GLY A 283 9.98 3.89 -2.83
CA GLY A 283 9.29 4.64 -3.87
C GLY A 283 8.46 5.80 -3.31
N SER A 284 7.71 5.55 -2.23
CA SER A 284 6.90 6.54 -1.53
C SER A 284 7.73 7.72 -1.03
N PHE A 285 8.86 7.44 -0.41
CA PHE A 285 9.81 8.47 0.02
C PHE A 285 10.29 9.32 -1.16
N LEU A 286 10.73 8.67 -2.22
CA LEU A 286 11.24 9.40 -3.40
C LEU A 286 10.13 10.18 -4.11
N GLY A 287 8.91 9.65 -4.21
CA GLY A 287 7.78 10.35 -4.83
C GLY A 287 7.39 11.62 -4.10
N GLY A 288 7.34 11.56 -2.76
CA GLY A 288 7.07 12.73 -1.93
C GLY A 288 8.22 13.75 -1.96
N TRP A 289 9.46 13.28 -1.80
CA TRP A 289 10.63 14.14 -1.73
C TRP A 289 10.97 14.78 -3.08
N LEU A 290 11.05 13.98 -4.15
CA LEU A 290 11.41 14.52 -5.48
C LEU A 290 10.33 15.46 -6.03
N GLY A 291 9.04 15.21 -5.70
CA GLY A 291 7.97 16.14 -6.08
C GLY A 291 8.23 17.54 -5.54
N GLY A 292 8.61 17.67 -4.26
CA GLY A 292 8.98 18.94 -3.67
C GLY A 292 10.25 19.54 -4.27
N VAL A 293 11.33 18.75 -4.36
CA VAL A 293 12.63 19.23 -4.91
C VAL A 293 12.51 19.73 -6.34
N VAL A 294 11.73 19.03 -7.19
CA VAL A 294 11.50 19.45 -8.58
C VAL A 294 10.73 20.77 -8.60
N TYR A 295 9.65 20.84 -7.82
CA TYR A 295 8.86 22.08 -7.74
C TYR A 295 9.67 23.27 -7.23
N ASP A 296 10.46 23.12 -6.16
CA ASP A 296 11.28 24.18 -5.60
C ASP A 296 12.32 24.71 -6.59
N ARG A 297 12.79 23.86 -7.52
CA ARG A 297 13.80 24.26 -8.53
C ARG A 297 13.22 24.78 -9.83
N THR A 298 12.05 24.31 -10.22
CA THR A 298 11.48 24.60 -11.57
C THR A 298 10.21 25.43 -11.52
N GLY A 299 9.56 25.54 -10.36
CA GLY A 299 8.24 26.15 -10.22
C GLY A 299 7.11 25.36 -10.89
N SER A 300 7.36 24.09 -11.29
CA SER A 300 6.38 23.24 -12.00
C SER A 300 6.48 21.79 -11.56
N TYR A 301 5.33 21.08 -11.63
CA TYR A 301 5.24 19.63 -11.45
C TYR A 301 5.36 18.84 -12.76
N ASP A 302 5.47 19.47 -13.93
CA ASP A 302 5.41 18.80 -15.23
C ASP A 302 6.44 17.69 -15.38
N LEU A 303 7.69 17.97 -14.98
CA LEU A 303 8.77 16.97 -15.05
C LEU A 303 8.46 15.73 -14.21
N ILE A 304 7.94 15.90 -12.99
CA ILE A 304 7.67 14.75 -12.12
C ILE A 304 6.44 13.95 -12.57
N TRP A 305 5.46 14.60 -13.23
CA TRP A 305 4.36 13.91 -13.89
C TRP A 305 4.88 13.05 -15.06
N GLN A 306 5.80 13.58 -15.88
CA GLN A 306 6.43 12.81 -16.96
C GLN A 306 7.23 11.63 -16.41
N VAL A 307 7.99 11.82 -15.34
CA VAL A 307 8.69 10.74 -14.64
C VAL A 307 7.70 9.68 -14.15
N ALA A 308 6.56 10.06 -13.60
CA ALA A 308 5.53 9.12 -13.16
C ALA A 308 4.96 8.27 -14.32
N ILE A 309 4.80 8.85 -15.52
CA ILE A 309 4.40 8.11 -16.72
C ILE A 309 5.49 7.10 -17.12
N LEU A 310 6.76 7.52 -17.20
CA LEU A 310 7.88 6.65 -17.57
C LEU A 310 8.04 5.49 -16.57
N LEU A 311 7.93 5.77 -15.28
CA LEU A 311 7.95 4.76 -14.22
C LEU A 311 6.79 3.76 -14.38
N SER A 312 5.58 4.20 -14.75
CA SER A 312 4.47 3.31 -15.05
C SER A 312 4.77 2.34 -16.17
N LEU A 313 5.34 2.85 -17.28
CA LEU A 313 5.73 2.02 -18.41
C LEU A 313 6.85 1.02 -18.02
N MET A 314 7.81 1.48 -17.23
CA MET A 314 8.85 0.60 -16.66
C MET A 314 8.25 -0.49 -15.78
N ALA A 315 7.32 -0.15 -14.87
CA ALA A 315 6.67 -1.15 -14.01
C ALA A 315 5.85 -2.16 -14.81
N ALA A 316 5.18 -1.72 -15.88
CA ALA A 316 4.50 -2.62 -16.81
C ALA A 316 5.48 -3.60 -17.46
N ALA A 317 6.61 -3.11 -17.94
CA ALA A 317 7.67 -3.94 -18.55
C ALA A 317 8.29 -4.92 -17.53
N LEU A 318 8.49 -4.51 -16.28
CA LEU A 318 9.02 -5.36 -15.20
C LEU A 318 8.05 -6.49 -14.83
N ASN A 319 6.75 -6.24 -14.82
CA ASN A 319 5.76 -7.25 -14.44
C ASN A 319 5.44 -8.23 -15.58
N TRP A 320 5.62 -7.84 -16.84
CA TRP A 320 5.31 -8.67 -18.01
C TRP A 320 5.99 -10.05 -18.02
N PRO A 321 7.31 -10.19 -17.76
CA PRO A 321 8.01 -11.48 -17.80
C PRO A 321 7.80 -12.33 -16.54
N VAL A 322 7.14 -11.83 -15.50
CA VAL A 322 6.92 -12.59 -14.26
C VAL A 322 5.96 -13.74 -14.52
N ARG A 323 6.38 -14.96 -14.17
CA ARG A 323 5.60 -16.19 -14.28
C ARG A 323 5.11 -16.63 -12.93
N GLU A 324 3.88 -17.12 -12.84
CA GLU A 324 3.26 -17.62 -11.60
C GLU A 324 3.58 -19.10 -11.33
N THR A 325 4.74 -19.57 -11.76
CA THR A 325 5.19 -20.94 -11.50
C THR A 325 5.78 -21.03 -10.10
N PRO A 326 5.18 -21.82 -9.19
CA PRO A 326 5.72 -22.02 -7.85
C PRO A 326 7.17 -22.51 -7.88
N VAL A 327 7.98 -22.12 -6.89
CA VAL A 327 9.35 -22.59 -6.73
C VAL A 327 9.39 -24.13 -6.56
N ALA A 328 10.52 -24.76 -6.94
CA ALA A 328 10.68 -26.21 -7.00
C ALA A 328 10.25 -26.94 -5.71
N ARG A 329 10.57 -26.36 -4.55
CA ARG A 329 10.16 -26.89 -3.23
C ARG A 329 8.64 -27.09 -3.13
N LEU A 330 7.84 -26.10 -3.58
CA LEU A 330 6.38 -26.19 -3.52
C LEU A 330 5.84 -27.18 -4.55
N GLN A 331 6.46 -27.28 -5.73
CA GLN A 331 6.07 -28.26 -6.76
C GLN A 331 6.25 -29.68 -6.22
N THR A 332 7.37 -29.98 -5.55
CA THR A 332 7.62 -31.29 -4.93
C THR A 332 6.61 -31.60 -3.83
N GLN A 333 6.23 -30.60 -3.02
CA GLN A 333 5.18 -30.80 -2.00
C GLN A 333 3.81 -31.09 -2.60
N MET A 334 3.44 -30.41 -3.70
CA MET A 334 2.16 -30.63 -4.39
C MET A 334 2.08 -31.96 -5.12
N SER A 335 3.22 -32.52 -5.57
CA SER A 335 3.27 -33.82 -6.21
C SER A 335 3.25 -35.01 -5.23
N ALA A 336 3.49 -34.74 -3.94
CA ALA A 336 3.53 -35.73 -2.86
C ALA A 336 2.18 -35.85 -2.08
N THR A 337 1.23 -34.98 -2.36
CA THR A 337 -0.16 -34.99 -1.81
C THR A 337 -1.15 -35.45 -2.86
#